data_e5445e89506891d328b3b4b6f145f3a5
#
_entry.id   e5445e89506891d328b3b4b6f145f3a5
#
_cell.length_a   1.000
_cell.length_b   1.000
_cell.length_c   1.000
_cell.angle_alpha   90.00
_cell.angle_beta   90.00
_cell.angle_gamma   90.00
#
_symmetry.space_group_name_H-M   'P 1'
#
loop_
_entity.id
_entity.type
_entity.pdbx_description
1 polymer ?
#
loop_
_entity_poly.entity_id
_entity_poly.type
_entity_poly.pdbx_seq_one_letter_code
_entity_poly.pdbx_strand_id
1 'polypeptide(L)'
;RILAALLVVAIHISPLTTYSAAGDFFLTRCLARVAVPFFFMVTGHFVLGQVLAGKGTFAPLGRQVRKILLLYLVAVVLYLPIGWYAGHRGRGLWVAVGVLYAIALLGDSYYGLTAQIAPLASLYEAGFHLFSYTRNGLFMAPLFLLLGAQMGKRGPAPLPWAAGLGLALSLALMTGEGFLLRHLGLQRHDSMYLLLPLVMCFLYRLLLAWPAKAPAACRTLSTWVYILHPAMLVVLRGGAKVVGLTEILVGNSLVQYLMVCLLSFLAAGVVTWVLGRLRPQVPQLGRAWVQLDRAALVHNVAALRALLPPGCQLMPAVKAEAYGHGALPVARILQGEGVSAFCVACLSEGIQLRKGGIRGEILILG
;
A
#
# COMPACT_ATOMS: atom_id res chain seq x y z
N ARG A 1 9.48 6.35 1.16
CA ARG A 1 8.56 6.04 2.27
C ARG A 1 9.13 6.45 3.63
N ILE A 2 10.39 6.12 3.96
CA ILE A 2 11.01 6.53 5.24
C ILE A 2 11.01 8.05 5.35
N LEU A 3 11.49 8.76 4.33
CA LEU A 3 11.49 10.23 4.32
C LEU A 3 10.08 10.80 4.51
N ALA A 4 9.07 10.23 3.83
CA ALA A 4 7.69 10.65 4.01
C ALA A 4 7.19 10.40 5.45
N ALA A 5 7.57 9.28 6.10
CA ALA A 5 7.24 9.04 7.49
C ALA A 5 7.91 10.07 8.42
N LEU A 6 9.18 10.41 8.19
CA LEU A 6 9.89 11.46 8.95
C LEU A 6 9.26 12.83 8.78
N LEU A 7 8.81 13.18 7.57
CA LEU A 7 8.08 14.43 7.33
C LEU A 7 6.74 14.47 8.08
N VAL A 8 6.04 13.31 8.20
CA VAL A 8 4.82 13.24 9.03
C VAL A 8 5.14 13.47 10.51
N VAL A 9 6.23 12.89 11.02
CA VAL A 9 6.70 13.19 12.39
C VAL A 9 6.99 14.68 12.56
N ALA A 10 7.63 15.33 11.57
CA ALA A 10 7.91 16.76 11.60
C ALA A 10 6.62 17.61 11.68
N ILE A 11 5.55 17.24 10.95
CA ILE A 11 4.24 17.93 11.03
C ILE A 11 3.68 17.93 12.45
N HIS A 12 3.88 16.85 13.21
CA HIS A 12 3.31 16.72 14.56
C HIS A 12 4.16 17.37 15.67
N ILE A 13 5.44 17.61 15.41
CA ILE A 13 6.39 18.11 16.43
C ILE A 13 6.78 19.57 16.18
N SER A 14 6.74 20.02 14.91
CA SER A 14 7.23 21.36 14.51
C SER A 14 8.68 21.61 14.95
N PRO A 15 9.66 20.90 14.30
CA PRO A 15 11.03 20.79 14.82
C PRO A 15 11.85 22.08 14.80
N LEU A 16 11.43 23.11 14.07
CA LEU A 16 12.15 24.35 13.97
C LEU A 16 11.51 25.49 14.75
N THR A 17 10.42 25.25 15.48
CA THR A 17 9.67 26.31 16.19
C THR A 17 10.53 27.11 17.17
N THR A 18 11.48 26.45 17.86
CA THR A 18 12.40 27.15 18.80
C THR A 18 13.48 27.95 18.09
N TYR A 19 13.70 27.77 16.79
CA TYR A 19 14.76 28.43 16.02
C TYR A 19 14.22 29.48 15.05
N SER A 20 13.17 29.13 14.30
CA SER A 20 12.59 29.99 13.26
C SER A 20 11.14 29.63 12.99
N ALA A 21 10.22 30.50 13.28
CA ALA A 21 8.80 30.33 12.98
C ALA A 21 8.52 30.27 11.47
N ALA A 22 9.29 31.00 10.65
CA ALA A 22 9.16 30.92 9.19
C ALA A 22 9.78 29.62 8.63
N GLY A 23 10.92 29.19 9.18
CA GLY A 23 11.55 27.92 8.83
C GLY A 23 10.68 26.71 9.21
N ASP A 24 10.06 26.74 10.38
CA ASP A 24 9.13 25.69 10.78
C ASP A 24 7.88 25.65 9.88
N PHE A 25 7.32 26.81 9.56
CA PHE A 25 6.20 26.89 8.63
C PHE A 25 6.56 26.32 7.26
N PHE A 26 7.71 26.71 6.70
CA PHE A 26 8.18 26.15 5.43
C PHE A 26 8.32 24.61 5.50
N LEU A 27 8.98 24.10 6.54
CA LEU A 27 9.22 22.67 6.69
C LEU A 27 7.92 21.89 6.90
N THR A 28 7.09 22.31 7.86
CA THR A 28 5.95 21.49 8.34
C THR A 28 4.65 21.78 7.58
N ARG A 29 4.49 23.03 7.07
CA ARG A 29 3.26 23.48 6.40
C ARG A 29 3.37 23.54 4.88
N CYS A 30 4.58 23.60 4.31
CA CYS A 30 4.78 23.55 2.87
C CYS A 30 5.43 22.21 2.47
N LEU A 31 6.69 21.98 2.83
CA LEU A 31 7.44 20.83 2.36
C LEU A 31 6.85 19.49 2.83
N ALA A 32 6.53 19.35 4.11
CA ALA A 32 6.05 18.09 4.66
C ALA A 32 4.63 17.72 4.19
N ARG A 33 3.88 18.66 3.61
CA ARG A 33 2.53 18.39 3.09
C ARG A 33 2.49 17.40 1.91
N VAL A 34 3.62 17.14 1.26
CA VAL A 34 3.74 16.09 0.25
C VAL A 34 3.67 14.67 0.83
N ALA A 35 3.90 14.50 2.14
CA ALA A 35 4.07 13.17 2.74
C ALA A 35 2.79 12.33 2.71
N VAL A 36 1.64 12.88 3.10
CA VAL A 36 0.37 12.16 3.13
C VAL A 36 -0.13 11.86 1.70
N PRO A 37 -0.17 12.84 0.76
CA PRO A 37 -0.48 12.57 -0.64
C PRO A 37 0.42 11.52 -1.28
N PHE A 38 1.71 11.47 -0.92
CA PHE A 38 2.64 10.44 -1.40
C PHE A 38 2.16 9.03 -1.06
N PHE A 39 1.68 8.78 0.17
CA PHE A 39 1.14 7.47 0.54
C PHE A 39 -0.13 7.13 -0.25
N PHE A 40 -1.00 8.10 -0.51
CA PHE A 40 -2.18 7.89 -1.35
C PHE A 40 -1.79 7.57 -2.79
N MET A 41 -0.83 8.29 -3.39
CA MET A 41 -0.36 8.02 -4.75
C MET A 41 0.30 6.64 -4.87
N VAL A 42 1.09 6.22 -3.89
CA VAL A 42 1.67 4.86 -3.85
C VAL A 42 0.55 3.81 -3.81
N THR A 43 -0.48 4.00 -3.00
CA THR A 43 -1.64 3.10 -2.93
C THR A 43 -2.40 3.09 -4.27
N GLY A 44 -2.63 4.25 -4.85
CA GLY A 44 -3.26 4.38 -6.17
C GLY A 44 -2.49 3.64 -7.27
N HIS A 45 -1.17 3.79 -7.29
CA HIS A 45 -0.31 3.13 -8.27
C HIS A 45 -0.39 1.59 -8.16
N PHE A 46 -0.17 1.04 -6.96
CA PHE A 46 -0.01 -0.40 -6.78
C PHE A 46 -1.33 -1.16 -6.61
N VAL A 47 -2.39 -0.50 -6.15
CA VAL A 47 -3.68 -1.14 -5.86
C VAL A 47 -4.73 -0.70 -6.88
N LEU A 48 -5.09 0.58 -6.89
CA LEU A 48 -6.16 1.09 -7.76
C LEU A 48 -5.82 0.92 -9.25
N GLY A 49 -4.56 1.13 -9.63
CA GLY A 49 -4.10 0.96 -11.00
C GLY A 49 -4.29 -0.47 -11.52
N GLN A 50 -4.07 -1.49 -10.69
CA GLN A 50 -4.28 -2.89 -11.07
C GLN A 50 -5.76 -3.25 -11.17
N VAL A 51 -6.58 -2.73 -10.25
CA VAL A 51 -8.04 -2.95 -10.27
C VAL A 51 -8.66 -2.32 -11.51
N LEU A 52 -8.30 -1.08 -11.81
CA LEU A 52 -8.80 -0.37 -13.02
C LEU A 52 -8.32 -1.02 -14.33
N ALA A 53 -7.23 -1.79 -14.30
CA ALA A 53 -6.73 -2.55 -15.44
C ALA A 53 -7.39 -3.95 -15.56
N GLY A 54 -8.33 -4.32 -14.69
CA GLY A 54 -8.98 -5.64 -14.67
C GLY A 54 -8.06 -6.80 -14.26
N LYS A 55 -6.87 -6.51 -13.73
CA LYS A 55 -5.83 -7.50 -13.39
C LYS A 55 -5.76 -7.83 -11.89
N GLY A 56 -6.58 -7.19 -11.05
CA GLY A 56 -6.56 -7.35 -9.60
C GLY A 56 -7.87 -7.88 -9.04
N THR A 57 -7.82 -8.88 -8.17
CA THR A 57 -8.91 -9.26 -7.28
C THR A 57 -8.69 -8.66 -5.90
N PHE A 58 -9.75 -8.22 -5.23
CA PHE A 58 -9.68 -7.69 -3.87
C PHE A 58 -9.41 -8.78 -2.80
N ALA A 59 -9.30 -10.05 -3.20
CA ALA A 59 -9.17 -11.20 -2.33
C ALA A 59 -7.94 -11.25 -1.41
N PRO A 60 -6.75 -10.71 -1.74
CA PRO A 60 -5.58 -10.84 -0.87
C PRO A 60 -5.39 -9.69 0.13
N LEU A 61 -6.25 -8.66 0.10
CA LEU A 61 -6.14 -7.56 1.08
C LEU A 61 -6.85 -7.96 2.36
N GLY A 62 -6.08 -8.42 3.33
CA GLY A 62 -6.56 -8.90 4.62
C GLY A 62 -7.52 -7.96 5.34
N ARG A 63 -8.28 -8.50 6.30
CA ARG A 63 -9.36 -7.86 7.07
C ARG A 63 -9.11 -6.43 7.56
N GLN A 64 -7.86 -6.01 7.70
CA GLN A 64 -7.48 -4.66 8.17
C GLN A 64 -7.57 -3.59 7.07
N VAL A 65 -7.23 -3.94 5.84
CA VAL A 65 -7.40 -3.09 4.66
C VAL A 65 -8.89 -2.98 4.31
N ARG A 66 -9.69 -3.99 4.65
CA ARG A 66 -11.14 -4.00 4.43
C ARG A 66 -11.87 -2.83 5.12
N LYS A 67 -11.47 -2.42 6.33
CA LYS A 67 -12.10 -1.26 7.01
C LYS A 67 -11.69 0.08 6.37
N ILE A 68 -10.44 0.24 6.03
CA ILE A 68 -9.93 1.46 5.35
C ILE A 68 -10.44 1.50 3.91
N LEU A 69 -10.39 0.36 3.19
CA LEU A 69 -10.94 0.23 1.84
C LEU A 69 -12.47 0.34 1.83
N LEU A 70 -13.19 -0.07 2.87
CA LEU A 70 -14.64 0.11 2.92
C LEU A 70 -14.99 1.60 2.94
N LEU A 71 -14.28 2.42 3.69
CA LEU A 71 -14.42 3.88 3.66
C LEU A 71 -14.03 4.48 2.30
N TYR A 72 -12.95 4.00 1.70
CA TYR A 72 -12.53 4.41 0.35
C TYR A 72 -13.44 3.82 -0.74
N LEU A 73 -13.90 2.58 -0.58
CA LEU A 73 -14.84 1.93 -1.50
C LEU A 73 -16.20 2.62 -1.45
N VAL A 74 -16.69 3.00 -0.28
CA VAL A 74 -17.92 3.80 -0.13
C VAL A 74 -17.75 5.14 -0.86
N ALA A 75 -16.61 5.82 -0.72
CA ALA A 75 -16.35 7.03 -1.49
C ALA A 75 -16.29 6.75 -3.00
N VAL A 76 -15.57 5.72 -3.44
CA VAL A 76 -15.49 5.32 -4.85
C VAL A 76 -16.85 4.86 -5.38
N VAL A 77 -17.60 4.06 -4.62
CA VAL A 77 -18.94 3.55 -5.00
C VAL A 77 -19.97 4.67 -5.05
N LEU A 78 -19.92 5.64 -4.13
CA LEU A 78 -20.77 6.84 -4.19
C LEU A 78 -20.54 7.67 -5.47
N TYR A 79 -19.32 7.65 -6.02
CA TYR A 79 -18.94 8.45 -7.21
C TYR A 79 -18.93 7.66 -8.52
N LEU A 80 -18.90 6.30 -8.49
CA LEU A 80 -19.04 5.45 -9.68
C LEU A 80 -20.34 5.70 -10.46
N PRO A 81 -21.53 5.87 -9.83
CA PRO A 81 -22.76 6.17 -10.56
C PRO A 81 -22.70 7.51 -11.28
N ILE A 82 -22.07 8.52 -10.69
CA ILE A 82 -21.94 9.86 -11.29
C ILE A 82 -21.06 9.80 -12.54
N GLY A 83 -19.96 9.03 -12.51
CA GLY A 83 -19.09 8.80 -13.67
C GLY A 83 -19.75 7.95 -14.75
N TRP A 84 -20.64 7.03 -14.39
CA TRP A 84 -21.35 6.18 -15.34
C TRP A 84 -22.49 6.92 -16.04
N TYR A 85 -23.29 7.69 -15.28
CA TYR A 85 -24.39 8.51 -15.82
C TYR A 85 -23.91 9.58 -16.82
N ALA A 86 -22.69 10.11 -16.63
CA ALA A 86 -22.09 11.09 -17.52
C ALA A 86 -21.56 10.51 -18.86
N GLY A 87 -21.68 9.20 -19.12
CA GLY A 87 -21.35 8.55 -20.40
C GLY A 87 -19.85 8.58 -20.79
N HIS A 88 -18.98 9.17 -19.97
CA HIS A 88 -17.57 9.38 -20.25
C HIS A 88 -16.72 8.82 -19.10
N ARG A 89 -16.52 7.51 -19.10
CA ARG A 89 -15.88 6.70 -18.02
C ARG A 89 -14.58 7.25 -17.40
N GLY A 90 -13.89 8.19 -18.04
CA GLY A 90 -12.65 8.79 -17.52
C GLY A 90 -12.81 10.24 -17.09
N ARG A 91 -13.48 11.07 -17.87
CA ARG A 91 -13.56 12.53 -17.61
C ARG A 91 -14.43 12.87 -16.42
N GLY A 92 -15.58 12.21 -16.27
CA GLY A 92 -16.48 12.44 -15.13
C GLY A 92 -15.83 12.13 -13.78
N LEU A 93 -15.01 11.09 -13.71
CA LEU A 93 -14.26 10.75 -12.48
C LEU A 93 -13.24 11.84 -12.12
N TRP A 94 -12.51 12.39 -13.10
CA TRP A 94 -11.57 13.49 -12.87
C TRP A 94 -12.26 14.77 -12.40
N VAL A 95 -13.41 15.08 -12.99
CA VAL A 95 -14.23 16.23 -12.54
C VAL A 95 -14.70 16.01 -11.11
N ALA A 96 -15.25 14.83 -10.78
CA ALA A 96 -15.74 14.53 -9.44
C ALA A 96 -14.65 14.66 -8.38
N VAL A 97 -13.47 14.04 -8.59
CA VAL A 97 -12.36 14.15 -7.62
C VAL A 97 -11.78 15.55 -7.55
N GLY A 98 -11.78 16.30 -8.65
CA GLY A 98 -11.38 17.70 -8.68
C GLY A 98 -12.32 18.58 -7.86
N VAL A 99 -13.64 18.38 -7.98
CA VAL A 99 -14.66 19.08 -7.17
C VAL A 99 -14.50 18.75 -5.68
N LEU A 100 -14.29 17.49 -5.34
CA LEU A 100 -14.02 17.09 -3.94
C LEU A 100 -12.79 17.79 -3.37
N TYR A 101 -11.71 17.83 -4.16
CA TYR A 101 -10.50 18.52 -3.74
C TYR A 101 -10.73 20.02 -3.59
N ALA A 102 -11.49 20.66 -4.48
CA ALA A 102 -11.84 22.06 -4.39
C ALA A 102 -12.69 22.37 -3.15
N ILE A 103 -13.68 21.52 -2.84
CA ILE A 103 -14.46 21.63 -1.59
C ILE A 103 -13.53 21.55 -0.38
N ALA A 104 -12.60 20.58 -0.38
CA ALA A 104 -11.65 20.45 0.71
C ALA A 104 -10.73 21.66 0.85
N LEU A 105 -10.21 22.18 -0.27
CA LEU A 105 -9.34 23.33 -0.34
C LEU A 105 -10.00 24.58 0.24
N LEU A 106 -11.26 24.84 -0.17
CA LEU A 106 -12.08 25.94 0.32
C LEU A 106 -12.49 25.82 1.79
N GLY A 107 -12.50 24.63 2.36
CA GLY A 107 -12.75 24.39 3.79
C GLY A 107 -11.47 24.29 4.64
N ASP A 108 -10.29 24.35 4.04
CA ASP A 108 -8.99 24.28 4.73
C ASP A 108 -8.20 25.58 4.54
N SER A 109 -7.35 25.65 3.52
CA SER A 109 -6.41 26.76 3.34
C SER A 109 -7.05 28.04 2.77
N TYR A 110 -8.20 27.94 2.14
CA TYR A 110 -8.93 29.06 1.55
C TYR A 110 -10.23 29.39 2.29
N TYR A 111 -10.40 28.90 3.52
CA TYR A 111 -11.64 29.06 4.29
C TYR A 111 -12.03 30.54 4.52
N GLY A 112 -11.07 31.42 4.67
CA GLY A 112 -11.35 32.85 4.83
C GLY A 112 -12.10 33.50 3.66
N LEU A 113 -12.00 32.92 2.44
CA LEU A 113 -12.82 33.37 1.31
C LEU A 113 -14.26 32.87 1.44
N THR A 114 -14.46 31.62 1.86
CA THR A 114 -15.80 31.06 2.03
C THR A 114 -16.53 31.64 3.22
N ALA A 115 -15.81 32.00 4.26
CA ALA A 115 -16.37 32.66 5.47
C ALA A 115 -16.97 34.02 5.19
N GLN A 116 -16.57 34.69 4.11
CA GLN A 116 -17.14 35.99 3.69
C GLN A 116 -18.52 35.85 3.03
N ILE A 117 -18.91 34.63 2.61
CA ILE A 117 -20.16 34.34 1.93
C ILE A 117 -21.06 33.55 2.90
N ALA A 118 -22.04 34.26 3.53
CA ALA A 118 -22.85 33.71 4.61
C ALA A 118 -23.48 32.32 4.32
N PRO A 119 -24.09 32.02 3.16
CA PRO A 119 -24.62 30.70 2.88
C PRO A 119 -23.53 29.62 2.81
N LEU A 120 -22.34 29.96 2.27
CA LEU A 120 -21.22 29.04 2.20
C LEU A 120 -20.61 28.78 3.58
N ALA A 121 -20.44 29.83 4.38
CA ALA A 121 -19.95 29.72 5.75
C ALA A 121 -20.83 28.76 6.57
N SER A 122 -22.15 28.95 6.55
CA SER A 122 -23.10 28.07 7.25
C SER A 122 -23.04 26.63 6.79
N LEU A 123 -22.86 26.39 5.47
CA LEU A 123 -22.69 25.04 4.92
C LEU A 123 -21.42 24.36 5.42
N TYR A 124 -20.29 25.10 5.45
CA TYR A 124 -19.03 24.57 5.98
C TYR A 124 -19.08 24.32 7.46
N GLU A 125 -19.69 25.22 8.26
CA GLU A 125 -19.88 25.03 9.70
C GLU A 125 -20.70 23.79 10.00
N ALA A 126 -21.82 23.57 9.31
CA ALA A 126 -22.59 22.34 9.40
C ALA A 126 -21.77 21.11 9.03
N GLY A 127 -20.94 21.19 7.97
CA GLY A 127 -20.02 20.15 7.55
C GLY A 127 -18.94 19.86 8.62
N PHE A 128 -18.45 20.85 9.33
CA PHE A 128 -17.45 20.69 10.39
C PHE A 128 -17.98 20.02 11.65
N HIS A 129 -19.28 20.07 11.90
CA HIS A 129 -19.91 19.23 12.93
C HIS A 129 -19.85 17.74 12.59
N LEU A 130 -19.89 17.39 11.29
CA LEU A 130 -19.79 16.00 10.83
C LEU A 130 -18.33 15.58 10.61
N PHE A 131 -17.52 16.47 10.03
CA PHE A 131 -16.11 16.24 9.71
C PHE A 131 -15.29 17.37 10.31
N SER A 132 -14.56 17.13 11.37
CA SER A 132 -13.71 18.16 12.01
C SER A 132 -12.76 18.87 11.02
N TYR A 133 -12.41 18.17 9.92
CA TYR A 133 -11.49 18.66 8.88
C TYR A 133 -11.95 18.24 7.50
N THR A 134 -11.82 19.12 6.49
CA THR A 134 -12.02 18.78 5.08
C THR A 134 -10.82 18.02 4.48
N ARG A 135 -9.64 18.11 5.08
CA ARG A 135 -8.44 17.31 4.73
C ARG A 135 -8.55 15.84 5.16
N ASN A 136 -9.58 15.15 4.77
CA ASN A 136 -9.83 13.77 5.16
C ASN A 136 -9.79 12.81 3.98
N GLY A 137 -10.04 11.53 4.26
CA GLY A 137 -10.03 10.47 3.26
C GLY A 137 -11.11 10.61 2.17
N LEU A 138 -12.19 11.34 2.47
CA LEU A 138 -13.30 11.53 1.52
C LEU A 138 -12.96 12.60 0.47
N PHE A 139 -12.45 13.75 0.90
CA PHE A 139 -12.28 14.90 0.01
C PHE A 139 -10.88 14.98 -0.61
N MET A 140 -9.83 14.64 0.16
CA MET A 140 -8.45 14.79 -0.29
C MET A 140 -7.90 13.54 -0.99
N ALA A 141 -8.12 12.35 -0.42
CA ALA A 141 -7.46 11.13 -0.87
C ALA A 141 -7.83 10.70 -2.30
N PRO A 142 -9.09 10.82 -2.79
CA PRO A 142 -9.48 10.33 -4.12
C PRO A 142 -8.63 10.92 -5.25
N LEU A 143 -8.32 12.22 -5.19
CA LEU A 143 -7.49 12.87 -6.20
C LEU A 143 -6.09 12.24 -6.27
N PHE A 144 -5.43 12.05 -5.13
CA PHE A 144 -4.07 11.50 -5.09
C PHE A 144 -4.02 10.01 -5.39
N LEU A 145 -5.06 9.23 -5.05
CA LEU A 145 -5.21 7.85 -5.48
C LEU A 145 -5.32 7.75 -7.00
N LEU A 146 -6.15 8.58 -7.61
CA LEU A 146 -6.33 8.60 -9.06
C LEU A 146 -5.07 9.07 -9.78
N LEU A 147 -4.41 10.12 -9.29
CA LEU A 147 -3.10 10.57 -9.79
C LEU A 147 -2.05 9.44 -9.72
N GLY A 148 -1.97 8.73 -8.59
CA GLY A 148 -1.06 7.59 -8.43
C GLY A 148 -1.33 6.47 -9.44
N ALA A 149 -2.58 6.09 -9.65
CA ALA A 149 -2.98 5.09 -10.65
C ALA A 149 -2.62 5.55 -12.07
N GLN A 150 -2.85 6.82 -12.40
CA GLN A 150 -2.51 7.41 -13.69
C GLN A 150 -0.99 7.44 -13.93
N MET A 151 -0.22 7.85 -12.92
CA MET A 151 1.25 7.87 -13.01
C MET A 151 1.83 6.47 -13.17
N GLY A 152 1.24 5.46 -12.53
CA GLY A 152 1.61 4.06 -12.71
C GLY A 152 1.45 3.57 -14.14
N LYS A 153 0.40 4.04 -14.85
CA LYS A 153 0.19 3.73 -16.26
C LYS A 153 1.17 4.47 -17.19
N ARG A 154 1.45 5.74 -16.89
CA ARG A 154 2.33 6.59 -17.72
C ARG A 154 3.82 6.26 -17.56
N GLY A 155 4.21 5.60 -16.47
CA GLY A 155 5.59 5.31 -16.17
C GLY A 155 6.43 6.53 -15.75
N PRO A 156 7.76 6.39 -15.74
CA PRO A 156 8.70 7.45 -15.35
C PRO A 156 8.67 8.64 -16.32
N ALA A 157 9.21 9.76 -15.87
CA ALA A 157 9.41 10.91 -16.72
C ALA A 157 10.45 10.60 -17.82
N PRO A 158 10.18 10.90 -19.09
CA PRO A 158 11.15 10.71 -20.17
C PRO A 158 12.38 11.59 -19.97
N LEU A 159 12.22 12.77 -19.35
CA LEU A 159 13.27 13.72 -19.02
C LEU A 159 13.27 13.99 -17.51
N PRO A 160 14.07 13.26 -16.72
CA PRO A 160 14.09 13.41 -15.25
C PRO A 160 14.46 14.82 -14.79
N TRP A 161 15.36 15.51 -15.50
CA TRP A 161 15.74 16.89 -15.18
C TRP A 161 14.56 17.87 -15.32
N ALA A 162 13.71 17.70 -16.36
CA ALA A 162 12.54 18.53 -16.55
C ALA A 162 11.49 18.27 -15.44
N ALA A 163 11.35 17.01 -15.00
CA ALA A 163 10.54 16.69 -13.83
C ALA A 163 11.11 17.30 -12.55
N GLY A 164 12.43 17.32 -12.39
CA GLY A 164 13.10 17.98 -11.28
C GLY A 164 12.90 19.51 -11.27
N LEU A 165 13.02 20.15 -12.42
CA LEU A 165 12.75 21.58 -12.56
C LEU A 165 11.27 21.90 -12.30
N GLY A 166 10.34 21.09 -12.84
CA GLY A 166 8.91 21.22 -12.57
C GLY A 166 8.57 21.05 -11.11
N LEU A 167 9.24 20.12 -10.41
CA LEU A 167 9.12 19.93 -8.96
C LEU A 167 9.60 21.17 -8.21
N ALA A 168 10.80 21.69 -8.53
CA ALA A 168 11.36 22.85 -7.87
C ALA A 168 10.47 24.10 -8.05
N LEU A 169 10.01 24.35 -9.27
CA LEU A 169 9.15 25.48 -9.58
C LEU A 169 7.78 25.36 -8.89
N SER A 170 7.11 24.19 -9.01
CA SER A 170 5.80 23.98 -8.40
C SER A 170 5.89 24.02 -6.87
N LEU A 171 6.97 23.52 -6.26
CA LEU A 171 7.19 23.60 -4.82
C LEU A 171 7.46 25.05 -4.36
N ALA A 172 8.22 25.81 -5.12
CA ALA A 172 8.46 27.23 -4.83
C ALA A 172 7.14 28.05 -4.89
N LEU A 173 6.34 27.81 -5.95
CA LEU A 173 5.04 28.46 -6.07
C LEU A 173 4.07 28.03 -4.97
N MET A 174 4.02 26.73 -4.60
CA MET A 174 3.21 26.26 -3.47
C MET A 174 3.67 26.84 -2.14
N THR A 175 4.97 27.05 -1.97
CA THR A 175 5.51 27.73 -0.78
C THR A 175 5.07 29.19 -0.76
N GLY A 176 5.15 29.89 -1.90
CA GLY A 176 4.63 31.26 -2.04
C GLY A 176 3.13 31.34 -1.76
N GLU A 177 2.33 30.39 -2.29
CA GLU A 177 0.90 30.25 -1.97
C GLU A 177 0.68 30.14 -0.45
N GLY A 178 1.44 29.27 0.24
CA GLY A 178 1.32 29.06 1.68
C GLY A 178 1.62 30.33 2.50
N PHE A 179 2.71 31.03 2.18
CA PHE A 179 3.05 32.29 2.85
C PHE A 179 2.06 33.41 2.55
N LEU A 180 1.56 33.51 1.32
CA LEU A 180 0.53 34.48 0.93
C LEU A 180 -0.76 34.25 1.68
N LEU A 181 -1.27 33.04 1.73
CA LEU A 181 -2.50 32.67 2.44
C LEU A 181 -2.38 32.93 3.93
N ARG A 182 -1.19 32.68 4.50
CA ARG A 182 -0.89 32.98 5.89
C ARG A 182 -0.88 34.50 6.14
N HIS A 183 -0.26 35.26 5.25
CA HIS A 183 -0.21 36.72 5.36
C HIS A 183 -1.61 37.34 5.28
N LEU A 184 -2.47 36.82 4.41
CA LEU A 184 -3.86 37.27 4.24
C LEU A 184 -4.82 36.75 5.32
N GLY A 185 -4.38 35.86 6.22
CA GLY A 185 -5.22 35.29 7.27
C GLY A 185 -6.38 34.42 6.76
N LEU A 186 -6.26 33.85 5.55
CA LEU A 186 -7.35 33.09 4.90
C LEU A 186 -7.44 31.63 5.36
N GLN A 187 -6.43 31.14 6.05
CA GLN A 187 -6.31 29.72 6.41
C GLN A 187 -7.07 29.42 7.71
N ARG A 188 -7.98 28.44 7.65
CA ARG A 188 -8.46 27.75 8.85
C ARG A 188 -7.44 26.71 9.30
N HIS A 189 -6.88 25.97 8.30
CA HIS A 189 -5.78 25.05 8.45
C HIS A 189 -4.85 25.20 7.23
N ASP A 190 -3.58 24.91 7.40
CA ASP A 190 -2.53 25.07 6.40
C ASP A 190 -2.09 23.69 5.85
N SER A 191 -3.05 22.91 5.35
CA SER A 191 -2.79 21.51 5.01
C SER A 191 -2.99 21.18 3.54
N MET A 192 -3.73 21.99 2.81
CA MET A 192 -4.08 21.75 1.40
C MET A 192 -3.79 23.01 0.58
N TYR A 193 -3.12 22.83 -0.54
CA TYR A 193 -2.73 23.90 -1.45
C TYR A 193 -3.21 23.61 -2.85
N LEU A 194 -3.51 24.66 -3.62
CA LEU A 194 -3.92 24.54 -5.02
C LEU A 194 -2.85 23.84 -5.87
N LEU A 195 -1.59 24.14 -5.58
CA LEU A 195 -0.44 23.60 -6.33
C LEU A 195 0.04 22.24 -5.82
N LEU A 196 -0.45 21.74 -4.70
CA LEU A 196 -0.03 20.45 -4.15
C LEU A 196 -0.19 19.26 -5.12
N PRO A 197 -1.30 19.13 -5.89
CA PRO A 197 -1.41 18.06 -6.88
C PRO A 197 -0.33 18.12 -7.97
N LEU A 198 0.07 19.32 -8.38
CA LEU A 198 1.12 19.51 -9.39
C LEU A 198 2.49 19.12 -8.83
N VAL A 199 2.82 19.56 -7.62
CA VAL A 199 4.03 19.15 -6.88
C VAL A 199 4.11 17.63 -6.81
N MET A 200 2.99 16.97 -6.44
CA MET A 200 2.93 15.52 -6.32
C MET A 200 3.10 14.80 -7.65
N CYS A 201 2.60 15.33 -8.76
CA CYS A 201 2.81 14.77 -10.09
C CYS A 201 4.30 14.76 -10.46
N PHE A 202 4.99 15.88 -10.31
CA PHE A 202 6.41 15.97 -10.61
C PHE A 202 7.27 15.13 -9.67
N LEU A 203 7.01 15.20 -8.37
CA LEU A 203 7.71 14.38 -7.37
C LEU A 203 7.57 12.88 -7.67
N TYR A 204 6.35 12.43 -7.95
CA TYR A 204 6.11 11.01 -8.16
C TYR A 204 6.76 10.51 -9.45
N ARG A 205 6.70 11.28 -10.55
CA ARG A 205 7.37 10.95 -11.81
C ARG A 205 8.88 10.94 -11.69
N LEU A 206 9.45 11.84 -10.90
CA LEU A 206 10.88 11.86 -10.60
C LEU A 206 11.30 10.62 -9.82
N LEU A 207 10.51 10.24 -8.79
CA LEU A 207 10.75 9.04 -7.99
C LEU A 207 10.62 7.74 -8.81
N LEU A 208 9.72 7.70 -9.79
CA LEU A 208 9.61 6.56 -10.71
C LEU A 208 10.82 6.44 -11.65
N ALA A 209 11.47 7.55 -11.98
CA ALA A 209 12.67 7.56 -12.79
C ALA A 209 13.94 7.11 -12.03
N TRP A 210 13.86 7.04 -10.69
CA TRP A 210 15.02 6.67 -9.86
C TRP A 210 15.12 5.14 -9.71
N PRO A 211 16.20 4.50 -10.20
CA PRO A 211 16.34 3.04 -10.19
C PRO A 211 16.73 2.45 -8.83
N ALA A 212 16.45 3.12 -7.73
CA ALA A 212 16.84 2.70 -6.40
C ALA A 212 16.10 1.43 -5.95
N LYS A 213 16.85 0.38 -5.63
CA LYS A 213 16.36 -0.83 -4.98
C LYS A 213 16.45 -0.65 -3.46
N ALA A 214 15.32 -0.40 -2.81
CA ALA A 214 15.29 -0.35 -1.34
C ALA A 214 15.02 -1.75 -0.76
N PRO A 215 15.70 -2.14 0.34
CA PRO A 215 15.39 -3.37 1.06
C PRO A 215 13.92 -3.46 1.46
N ALA A 216 13.34 -4.67 1.44
CA ALA A 216 11.95 -4.89 1.84
C ALA A 216 11.66 -4.40 3.28
N ALA A 217 12.65 -4.49 4.15
CA ALA A 217 12.59 -3.99 5.53
C ALA A 217 12.24 -2.49 5.62
N CYS A 218 12.71 -1.65 4.65
CA CYS A 218 12.39 -0.23 4.62
C CYS A 218 10.88 0.05 4.52
N ARG A 219 10.13 -0.82 3.84
CA ARG A 219 8.67 -0.70 3.74
C ARG A 219 8.03 -0.92 5.11
N THR A 220 8.40 -1.99 5.77
CA THR A 220 7.84 -2.37 7.08
C THR A 220 8.22 -1.34 8.14
N LEU A 221 9.48 -0.94 8.20
CA LEU A 221 9.95 0.10 9.13
C LEU A 221 9.21 1.43 8.93
N SER A 222 9.09 1.92 7.68
CA SER A 222 8.38 3.19 7.43
C SER A 222 6.93 3.15 7.85
N THR A 223 6.26 1.98 7.73
CA THR A 223 4.87 1.81 8.16
C THR A 223 4.76 1.86 9.68
N TRP A 224 5.65 1.16 10.40
CA TRP A 224 5.62 1.16 11.85
C TRP A 224 6.06 2.50 12.45
N VAL A 225 7.05 3.19 11.87
CA VAL A 225 7.40 4.56 12.27
C VAL A 225 6.20 5.49 12.14
N TYR A 226 5.49 5.41 11.00
CA TYR A 226 4.27 6.20 10.79
C TYR A 226 3.16 5.90 11.80
N ILE A 227 2.98 4.65 12.20
CA ILE A 227 1.94 4.24 13.16
C ILE A 227 2.33 4.58 14.60
N LEU A 228 3.60 4.38 14.99
CA LEU A 228 4.04 4.43 16.38
C LEU A 228 4.47 5.83 16.84
N HIS A 229 4.81 6.77 15.92
CA HIS A 229 5.35 8.07 16.32
C HIS A 229 4.45 8.88 17.28
N PRO A 230 3.10 8.86 17.20
CA PRO A 230 2.30 9.60 18.18
C PRO A 230 2.43 9.02 19.59
N ALA A 231 2.51 7.68 19.70
CA ALA A 231 2.75 7.02 20.97
C ALA A 231 4.15 7.35 21.51
N MET A 232 5.17 7.36 20.65
CA MET A 232 6.55 7.70 21.04
C MET A 232 6.67 9.17 21.49
N LEU A 233 5.89 10.07 20.90
CA LEU A 233 5.80 11.45 21.37
C LEU A 233 5.26 11.54 22.80
N VAL A 234 4.21 10.78 23.12
CA VAL A 234 3.63 10.70 24.46
C VAL A 234 4.64 10.09 25.45
N VAL A 235 5.29 8.98 25.05
CA VAL A 235 6.31 8.30 25.87
C VAL A 235 7.48 9.24 26.17
N LEU A 236 7.99 9.96 25.16
CA LEU A 236 9.07 10.92 25.36
C LEU A 236 8.69 12.02 26.34
N ARG A 237 7.51 12.63 26.17
CA ARG A 237 7.03 13.71 27.04
C ARG A 237 6.82 13.23 28.48
N GLY A 238 6.23 12.06 28.64
CA GLY A 238 6.03 11.43 29.96
C GLY A 238 7.36 11.07 30.63
N GLY A 239 8.27 10.42 29.92
CA GLY A 239 9.60 10.06 30.42
C GLY A 239 10.43 11.28 30.78
N ALA A 240 10.46 12.32 29.94
CA ALA A 240 11.16 13.56 30.21
C ALA A 240 10.67 14.25 31.51
N LYS A 241 9.36 14.19 31.78
CA LYS A 241 8.77 14.70 33.01
C LYS A 241 9.21 13.91 34.24
N VAL A 242 9.25 12.58 34.15
CA VAL A 242 9.66 11.71 35.27
C VAL A 242 11.13 11.89 35.61
N VAL A 243 12.00 12.05 34.59
CA VAL A 243 13.45 12.19 34.77
C VAL A 243 13.88 13.65 35.04
N GLY A 244 12.95 14.63 34.94
CA GLY A 244 13.27 16.05 35.13
C GLY A 244 14.00 16.71 33.97
N LEU A 245 14.04 16.09 32.77
CA LEU A 245 14.73 16.60 31.58
C LEU A 245 13.79 17.27 30.57
N THR A 246 12.66 17.82 31.02
CA THR A 246 11.63 18.39 30.15
C THR A 246 12.16 19.55 29.32
N GLU A 247 12.99 20.42 29.90
CA GLU A 247 13.57 21.59 29.21
C GLU A 247 14.43 21.17 28.00
N ILE A 248 15.22 20.10 28.15
CA ILE A 248 16.13 19.62 27.11
C ILE A 248 15.39 18.79 26.07
N LEU A 249 14.59 17.80 26.51
CA LEU A 249 13.97 16.81 25.62
C LEU A 249 12.66 17.27 24.97
N VAL A 250 11.98 18.25 25.55
CA VAL A 250 10.68 18.76 25.07
C VAL A 250 10.75 20.25 24.76
N GLY A 251 11.46 21.05 25.55
CA GLY A 251 11.61 22.50 25.37
C GLY A 251 12.33 22.86 24.08
N ASN A 252 13.32 22.04 23.65
CA ASN A 252 13.96 22.20 22.35
C ASN A 252 13.24 21.36 21.29
N SER A 253 12.60 22.03 20.34
CA SER A 253 11.77 21.38 19.31
C SER A 253 12.56 20.43 18.39
N LEU A 254 13.82 20.76 18.07
CA LEU A 254 14.66 19.90 17.22
C LEU A 254 15.10 18.65 17.98
N VAL A 255 15.50 18.80 19.24
CA VAL A 255 15.86 17.64 20.09
C VAL A 255 14.66 16.73 20.26
N GLN A 256 13.48 17.29 20.54
CA GLN A 256 12.24 16.52 20.62
C GLN A 256 11.98 15.72 19.34
N TYR A 257 12.10 16.34 18.18
CA TYR A 257 11.91 15.68 16.89
C TYR A 257 12.88 14.52 16.68
N LEU A 258 14.18 14.76 16.90
CA LEU A 258 15.20 13.71 16.74
C LEU A 258 14.98 12.55 17.69
N MET A 259 14.63 12.82 18.94
CA MET A 259 14.34 11.79 19.94
C MET A 259 13.08 10.98 19.61
N VAL A 260 12.00 11.64 19.16
CA VAL A 260 10.79 10.90 18.69
C VAL A 260 11.09 10.07 17.46
N CYS A 261 11.87 10.57 16.51
CA CYS A 261 12.30 9.79 15.35
C CYS A 261 13.10 8.55 15.82
N LEU A 262 14.10 8.73 16.67
CA LEU A 262 14.92 7.63 17.20
C LEU A 262 14.06 6.56 17.91
N LEU A 263 13.23 6.98 18.85
CA LEU A 263 12.31 6.09 19.57
C LEU A 263 11.34 5.37 18.64
N SER A 264 10.82 6.06 17.62
CA SER A 264 9.93 5.46 16.63
C SER A 264 10.64 4.41 15.78
N PHE A 265 11.90 4.64 15.39
CA PHE A 265 12.69 3.64 14.67
C PHE A 265 13.04 2.44 15.53
N LEU A 266 13.42 2.64 16.80
CA LEU A 266 13.69 1.56 17.74
C LEU A 266 12.43 0.72 17.98
N ALA A 267 11.30 1.36 18.26
CA ALA A 267 10.01 0.67 18.44
C ALA A 267 9.58 -0.09 17.17
N ALA A 268 9.73 0.53 16.00
CA ALA A 268 9.44 -0.12 14.72
C ALA A 268 10.35 -1.33 14.47
N GLY A 269 11.64 -1.25 14.87
CA GLY A 269 12.59 -2.36 14.81
C GLY A 269 12.17 -3.51 15.71
N VAL A 270 11.82 -3.23 16.96
CA VAL A 270 11.33 -4.23 17.93
C VAL A 270 10.07 -4.91 17.40
N VAL A 271 9.06 -4.14 16.96
CA VAL A 271 7.81 -4.69 16.41
C VAL A 271 8.09 -5.57 15.19
N THR A 272 8.95 -5.12 14.28
CA THR A 272 9.31 -5.89 13.08
C THR A 272 10.01 -7.20 13.46
N TRP A 273 10.91 -7.16 14.44
CA TRP A 273 11.63 -8.34 14.95
C TRP A 273 10.66 -9.33 15.61
N VAL A 274 9.79 -8.87 16.53
CA VAL A 274 8.78 -9.71 17.19
C VAL A 274 7.85 -10.36 16.18
N LEU A 275 7.28 -9.57 15.26
CA LEU A 275 6.40 -10.10 14.22
C LEU A 275 7.12 -11.07 13.27
N GLY A 276 8.41 -10.86 13.03
CA GLY A 276 9.25 -11.80 12.28
C GLY A 276 9.40 -13.15 13.00
N ARG A 277 9.51 -13.13 14.32
CA ARG A 277 9.60 -14.36 15.16
C ARG A 277 8.25 -15.09 15.24
N LEU A 278 7.17 -14.35 15.29
CA LEU A 278 5.80 -14.89 15.40
C LEU A 278 5.22 -15.37 14.06
N ARG A 279 5.83 -15.01 12.93
CA ARG A 279 5.41 -15.53 11.65
C ARG A 279 5.79 -17.00 11.54
N PRO A 280 4.81 -17.92 11.29
CA PRO A 280 5.16 -19.28 10.94
C PRO A 280 6.09 -19.23 9.72
N GLN A 281 7.19 -19.99 9.78
CA GLN A 281 8.09 -20.18 8.65
C GLN A 281 7.33 -20.98 7.60
N VAL A 282 6.50 -20.31 6.82
CA VAL A 282 5.95 -20.89 5.60
C VAL A 282 7.12 -20.97 4.61
N PRO A 283 7.46 -22.16 4.08
CA PRO A 283 8.46 -22.27 3.02
C PRO A 283 8.15 -21.22 1.95
N GLN A 284 9.17 -20.53 1.45
CA GLN A 284 8.99 -19.59 0.35
C GLN A 284 8.67 -20.40 -0.91
N LEU A 285 7.40 -20.72 -1.05
CA LEU A 285 6.85 -21.30 -2.27
C LEU A 285 6.93 -20.22 -3.36
N GLY A 286 7.36 -20.60 -4.56
CA GLY A 286 7.51 -19.71 -5.69
C GLY A 286 6.19 -19.02 -6.08
N ARG A 287 6.17 -18.33 -7.22
CA ARG A 287 4.98 -17.62 -7.73
C ARG A 287 3.76 -18.52 -7.96
N ALA A 288 4.02 -19.80 -8.26
CA ALA A 288 3.03 -20.84 -8.39
C ALA A 288 3.64 -22.15 -7.85
N TRP A 289 2.85 -22.94 -7.19
CA TRP A 289 3.23 -24.26 -6.70
C TRP A 289 2.07 -25.22 -6.82
N VAL A 290 2.38 -26.49 -6.92
CA VAL A 290 1.41 -27.57 -6.81
C VAL A 290 1.49 -28.13 -5.40
N GLN A 291 0.37 -28.23 -4.74
CA GLN A 291 0.24 -28.87 -3.43
C GLN A 291 -0.49 -30.21 -3.61
N LEU A 292 0.20 -31.31 -3.27
CA LEU A 292 -0.40 -32.64 -3.26
C LEU A 292 -0.90 -32.97 -1.87
N ASP A 293 -2.15 -33.32 -1.76
CA ASP A 293 -2.71 -33.89 -0.55
C ASP A 293 -2.50 -35.40 -0.56
N ARG A 294 -1.51 -35.85 0.24
CA ARG A 294 -1.21 -37.30 0.36
C ARG A 294 -2.39 -38.07 0.92
N ALA A 295 -3.09 -37.54 1.92
CA ALA A 295 -4.20 -38.24 2.53
C ALA A 295 -5.35 -38.48 1.53
N ALA A 296 -5.64 -37.49 0.69
CA ALA A 296 -6.62 -37.60 -0.37
C ALA A 296 -6.22 -38.66 -1.41
N LEU A 297 -4.93 -38.70 -1.82
CA LEU A 297 -4.44 -39.70 -2.76
C LEU A 297 -4.55 -41.12 -2.18
N VAL A 298 -4.15 -41.34 -0.93
CA VAL A 298 -4.25 -42.61 -0.21
C VAL A 298 -5.71 -43.07 -0.11
N HIS A 299 -6.60 -42.14 0.30
CA HIS A 299 -8.04 -42.42 0.35
C HIS A 299 -8.59 -42.85 -1.01
N ASN A 300 -8.23 -42.13 -2.07
CA ASN A 300 -8.70 -42.46 -3.43
C ASN A 300 -8.21 -43.85 -3.89
N VAL A 301 -6.95 -44.23 -3.59
CA VAL A 301 -6.45 -45.57 -3.87
C VAL A 301 -7.28 -46.65 -3.14
N ALA A 302 -7.53 -46.46 -1.87
CA ALA A 302 -8.34 -47.40 -1.08
C ALA A 302 -9.75 -47.52 -1.62
N ALA A 303 -10.40 -46.39 -1.93
CA ALA A 303 -11.75 -46.37 -2.49
C ALA A 303 -11.84 -47.06 -3.85
N LEU A 304 -10.87 -46.79 -4.75
CA LEU A 304 -10.83 -47.46 -6.06
C LEU A 304 -10.56 -48.94 -5.94
N ARG A 305 -9.67 -49.37 -5.04
CA ARG A 305 -9.39 -50.80 -4.81
C ARG A 305 -10.64 -51.55 -4.31
N ALA A 306 -11.44 -50.93 -3.47
CA ALA A 306 -12.65 -51.53 -2.97
C ALA A 306 -13.71 -51.83 -4.06
N LEU A 307 -13.60 -51.14 -5.20
CA LEU A 307 -14.48 -51.32 -6.35
C LEU A 307 -13.98 -52.36 -7.34
N LEU A 308 -12.72 -52.81 -7.22
CA LEU A 308 -12.13 -53.76 -8.17
C LEU A 308 -12.56 -55.21 -7.86
N PRO A 309 -12.93 -55.98 -8.88
CA PRO A 309 -13.17 -57.40 -8.71
C PRO A 309 -11.88 -58.16 -8.30
N PRO A 310 -12.01 -59.35 -7.68
CA PRO A 310 -10.86 -60.18 -7.36
C PRO A 310 -9.99 -60.45 -8.61
N GLY A 311 -8.69 -60.30 -8.47
CA GLY A 311 -7.71 -60.51 -9.56
C GLY A 311 -7.45 -59.27 -10.45
N CYS A 312 -8.19 -58.16 -10.26
CA CYS A 312 -7.92 -56.90 -10.97
C CYS A 312 -6.84 -56.06 -10.28
N GLN A 313 -5.97 -55.47 -11.08
CA GLN A 313 -4.88 -54.59 -10.62
C GLN A 313 -5.18 -53.15 -10.95
N LEU A 314 -4.93 -52.26 -9.98
CA LEU A 314 -5.04 -50.82 -10.21
C LEU A 314 -3.80 -50.31 -10.95
N MET A 315 -4.01 -49.66 -12.11
CA MET A 315 -2.96 -49.11 -12.96
C MET A 315 -3.26 -47.62 -13.24
N PRO A 316 -2.90 -46.72 -12.35
CA PRO A 316 -3.20 -45.29 -12.52
C PRO A 316 -2.38 -44.67 -13.65
N ALA A 317 -3.03 -43.78 -14.40
CA ALA A 317 -2.39 -43.00 -15.45
C ALA A 317 -1.68 -41.75 -14.84
N VAL A 318 -0.34 -41.74 -15.00
CA VAL A 318 0.52 -40.62 -14.52
C VAL A 318 1.21 -39.90 -15.69
N LYS A 319 0.64 -40.03 -16.90
CA LYS A 319 1.10 -39.33 -18.10
C LYS A 319 0.97 -37.80 -17.96
N ALA A 320 1.66 -37.02 -18.80
CA ALA A 320 1.66 -35.58 -18.82
C ALA A 320 1.92 -34.98 -17.41
N GLU A 321 2.98 -35.49 -16.74
CA GLU A 321 3.31 -35.09 -15.35
C GLU A 321 2.15 -35.33 -14.38
N ALA A 322 1.47 -36.45 -14.46
CA ALA A 322 0.25 -36.75 -13.71
C ALA A 322 -0.80 -35.61 -13.86
N TYR A 323 -1.01 -35.18 -15.11
CA TYR A 323 -1.91 -34.07 -15.47
C TYR A 323 -1.55 -32.74 -14.72
N GLY A 324 -0.27 -32.49 -14.58
CA GLY A 324 0.26 -31.29 -13.91
C GLY A 324 0.49 -31.41 -12.40
N HIS A 325 0.20 -32.57 -11.80
CA HIS A 325 0.43 -32.81 -10.38
C HIS A 325 1.88 -33.23 -10.05
N GLY A 326 2.67 -33.58 -11.09
CA GLY A 326 4.00 -34.15 -10.97
C GLY A 326 3.97 -35.67 -10.95
N ALA A 327 4.42 -36.28 -12.04
CA ALA A 327 4.34 -37.75 -12.20
C ALA A 327 5.10 -38.50 -11.11
N LEU A 328 6.31 -38.06 -10.80
CA LEU A 328 7.18 -38.73 -9.83
C LEU A 328 6.69 -38.65 -8.38
N PRO A 329 6.30 -37.47 -7.83
CA PRO A 329 5.72 -37.41 -6.50
C PRO A 329 4.44 -38.23 -6.34
N VAL A 330 3.53 -38.17 -7.33
CA VAL A 330 2.29 -38.92 -7.30
C VAL A 330 2.60 -40.42 -7.35
N ALA A 331 3.42 -40.91 -8.30
CA ALA A 331 3.77 -42.30 -8.42
C ALA A 331 4.46 -42.85 -7.16
N ARG A 332 5.31 -42.09 -6.48
CA ARG A 332 5.93 -42.48 -5.22
C ARG A 332 4.91 -42.68 -4.09
N ILE A 333 3.94 -41.78 -3.97
CA ILE A 333 2.88 -41.90 -2.97
C ILE A 333 2.07 -43.17 -3.25
N LEU A 334 1.65 -43.36 -4.51
CA LEU A 334 0.85 -44.50 -4.91
C LEU A 334 1.61 -45.86 -4.78
N GLN A 335 2.90 -45.87 -5.10
CA GLN A 335 3.77 -47.04 -4.88
C GLN A 335 3.91 -47.39 -3.40
N GLY A 336 4.00 -46.36 -2.51
CA GLY A 336 4.00 -46.56 -1.07
C GLY A 336 2.71 -47.18 -0.52
N GLU A 337 1.60 -47.01 -1.23
CA GLU A 337 0.31 -47.64 -0.95
C GLU A 337 0.12 -48.96 -1.70
N GLY A 338 1.21 -49.53 -2.24
CA GLY A 338 1.22 -50.85 -2.88
C GLY A 338 0.65 -50.88 -4.30
N VAL A 339 0.62 -49.75 -5.01
CA VAL A 339 0.34 -49.71 -6.45
C VAL A 339 1.61 -50.19 -7.18
N SER A 340 1.50 -51.24 -7.95
CA SER A 340 2.63 -51.92 -8.63
C SER A 340 2.64 -51.72 -10.15
N ALA A 341 1.66 -51.01 -10.70
CA ALA A 341 1.56 -50.76 -12.12
C ALA A 341 1.16 -49.32 -12.40
N PHE A 342 1.71 -48.70 -13.44
CA PHE A 342 1.46 -47.31 -13.85
C PHE A 342 1.31 -47.26 -15.37
N CYS A 343 0.56 -46.30 -15.91
CA CYS A 343 0.56 -46.05 -17.33
C CYS A 343 0.97 -44.59 -17.66
N VAL A 344 1.71 -44.49 -18.77
CA VAL A 344 2.26 -43.21 -19.29
C VAL A 344 1.96 -43.09 -20.78
N ALA A 345 2.09 -41.88 -21.34
CA ALA A 345 1.80 -41.65 -22.75
C ALA A 345 2.95 -42.14 -23.68
N CYS A 346 4.21 -41.89 -23.25
CA CYS A 346 5.36 -42.15 -24.12
C CYS A 346 6.55 -42.75 -23.35
N LEU A 347 7.52 -43.28 -24.12
CA LEU A 347 8.71 -43.94 -23.58
C LEU A 347 9.53 -43.01 -22.67
N SER A 348 9.64 -41.72 -22.99
CA SER A 348 10.41 -40.76 -22.19
C SER A 348 9.84 -40.58 -20.78
N GLU A 349 8.53 -40.60 -20.63
CA GLU A 349 7.85 -40.56 -19.32
C GLU A 349 8.10 -41.82 -18.51
N GLY A 350 8.07 -42.99 -19.19
CA GLY A 350 8.42 -44.26 -18.56
C GLY A 350 9.86 -44.29 -18.06
N ILE A 351 10.81 -43.81 -18.85
CA ILE A 351 12.22 -43.67 -18.47
C ILE A 351 12.36 -42.69 -17.25
N GLN A 352 11.61 -41.61 -17.25
CA GLN A 352 11.60 -40.64 -16.12
C GLN A 352 11.17 -41.32 -14.82
N LEU A 353 10.08 -42.10 -14.85
CA LEU A 353 9.62 -42.86 -13.68
C LEU A 353 10.66 -43.87 -13.21
N ARG A 354 11.29 -44.62 -14.14
CA ARG A 354 12.36 -45.60 -13.81
C ARG A 354 13.56 -44.91 -13.15
N LYS A 355 14.05 -43.82 -13.74
CA LYS A 355 15.15 -43.03 -13.16
C LYS A 355 14.79 -42.47 -11.80
N GLY A 356 13.52 -42.16 -11.58
CA GLY A 356 12.98 -41.69 -10.29
C GLY A 356 12.78 -42.78 -9.24
N GLY A 357 13.12 -44.05 -9.54
CA GLY A 357 13.04 -45.18 -8.62
C GLY A 357 11.67 -45.84 -8.52
N ILE A 358 10.75 -45.56 -9.46
CA ILE A 358 9.46 -46.26 -9.55
C ILE A 358 9.67 -47.67 -10.07
N ARG A 359 9.20 -48.64 -9.30
CA ARG A 359 9.28 -50.08 -9.61
C ARG A 359 7.93 -50.59 -10.11
N GLY A 360 7.88 -51.83 -10.56
CA GLY A 360 6.65 -52.43 -11.06
C GLY A 360 6.44 -52.22 -12.56
N GLU A 361 5.25 -52.49 -13.05
CA GLU A 361 4.93 -52.42 -14.48
C GLU A 361 4.70 -50.99 -14.93
N ILE A 362 5.17 -50.64 -16.13
CA ILE A 362 4.89 -49.35 -16.77
C ILE A 362 4.38 -49.64 -18.17
N LEU A 363 3.09 -49.36 -18.37
CA LEU A 363 2.44 -49.46 -19.66
C LEU A 363 2.62 -48.12 -20.42
N ILE A 364 3.10 -48.22 -21.64
CA ILE A 364 3.23 -47.08 -22.56
C ILE A 364 2.05 -47.13 -23.53
N LEU A 365 1.26 -46.05 -23.54
CA LEU A 365 0.00 -46.01 -24.32
C LEU A 365 0.21 -45.67 -25.80
N GLY A 366 1.41 -45.20 -26.21
CA GLY A 366 1.75 -44.84 -27.58
C GLY A 366 1.71 -43.36 -27.87
#